data_e439765a99d8000cea21f1985c7327eb
#
_entry.id   e439765a99d8000cea21f1985c7327eb
#
_cell.length_a   1.000
_cell.length_b   1.000
_cell.length_c   1.000
_cell.angle_alpha   90.00
_cell.angle_beta   90.00
_cell.angle_gamma   90.00
#
_symmetry.space_group_name_H-M   'P 1'
#
loop_
_entity.id
_entity.type
_entity.pdbx_description
1 polymer ?
#
loop_
_entity_poly.entity_id
_entity_poly.type
_entity_poly.pdbx_seq_one_letter_code
_entity_poly.pdbx_strand_id
1 'polypeptide(L)'
;SSRYATQGPCNTSKPSMLDFVNKAKWDAWKSLGSVSQEEARQQYVDLISSLVGTEAPAVAAQPTGSTKGFQTLLVSTEDNITTIRLNRPEKKNAITVEMYNELIEALDLAGKDDSVITVITGSGDYYCSGNDLNNFTKIPEGGVEKLAKESGELLRRYVKVYIDFPKPLIGVINGPAVGVSVTLLGLFDVVYATEKATFHTPFSQLGQSPEGCSSYLFPKIMGAAKASEMLLFNKKLTAAQACEVGLVTEVFPESSFQSEVWTRLKAYAKLPRNSLALSKQLIRVVEKEKLHAVNDAEVERLVERWLSDECMQAIMSFFQAKSKL
;
A
#
# COMPACT_ATOMS: atom_id res chain seq x y z
N SER A 1 20.99 -21.31 16.70
CA SER A 1 21.46 -20.06 16.09
C SER A 1 20.78 -19.82 14.76
N SER A 2 20.27 -18.62 14.51
CA SER A 2 19.56 -18.27 13.28
C SER A 2 20.34 -18.58 11.99
N ARG A 3 21.67 -18.42 12.01
CA ARG A 3 22.54 -18.78 10.86
C ARG A 3 22.54 -20.27 10.55
N TYR A 4 22.53 -21.13 11.56
CA TYR A 4 22.48 -22.56 11.32
C TYR A 4 21.12 -22.98 10.74
N ALA A 5 20.04 -22.39 11.23
CA ALA A 5 18.69 -22.63 10.73
C ALA A 5 18.49 -22.21 9.26
N THR A 6 19.22 -21.16 8.80
CA THR A 6 19.10 -20.61 7.45
C THR A 6 20.17 -21.09 6.47
N GLN A 7 21.41 -21.33 6.93
CA GLN A 7 22.57 -21.59 6.09
C GLN A 7 23.17 -23.01 6.31
N GLY A 8 22.65 -23.76 7.30
CA GLY A 8 23.17 -25.08 7.65
C GLY A 8 24.47 -25.02 8.46
N PRO A 9 25.33 -26.08 8.41
CA PRO A 9 26.56 -26.17 9.17
C PRO A 9 27.54 -25.03 8.90
N CYS A 10 28.35 -24.65 9.92
CA CYS A 10 29.29 -23.56 9.80
C CYS A 10 30.39 -23.88 8.75
N ASN A 11 30.36 -23.14 7.64
CA ASN A 11 31.23 -23.27 6.48
C ASN A 11 32.20 -22.09 6.26
N THR A 12 32.28 -21.17 7.21
CA THR A 12 33.13 -19.98 7.10
C THR A 12 34.34 -20.06 8.03
N SER A 13 35.42 -19.36 7.67
CA SER A 13 36.61 -19.25 8.50
C SER A 13 36.36 -18.49 9.78
N LYS A 14 37.09 -18.80 10.85
CA LYS A 14 36.97 -18.14 12.15
C LYS A 14 37.34 -16.66 12.05
N PRO A 15 36.48 -15.73 12.52
CA PRO A 15 36.79 -14.30 12.56
C PRO A 15 38.02 -13.97 13.43
N SER A 16 38.64 -12.82 13.15
CA SER A 16 39.77 -12.30 13.92
C SER A 16 39.49 -12.14 15.43
N MET A 17 40.52 -12.27 16.26
CA MET A 17 40.38 -12.12 17.72
C MET A 17 39.93 -10.73 18.16
N LEU A 18 40.03 -9.73 17.28
CA LEU A 18 39.59 -8.35 17.55
C LEU A 18 38.10 -8.13 17.22
N ASP A 19 37.48 -9.05 16.52
CA ASP A 19 36.02 -8.98 16.17
C ASP A 19 35.22 -9.85 17.13
N PHE A 20 35.07 -9.39 18.36
CA PHE A 20 34.39 -10.12 19.45
C PHE A 20 32.99 -10.51 19.16
N VAL A 21 32.23 -9.66 18.46
CA VAL A 21 30.80 -9.92 18.14
C VAL A 21 30.65 -11.03 17.08
N ASN A 22 31.42 -10.93 16.01
CA ASN A 22 31.35 -11.94 14.95
C ASN A 22 31.99 -13.26 15.37
N LYS A 23 33.01 -13.21 16.24
CA LYS A 23 33.61 -14.40 16.84
C LYS A 23 32.61 -15.14 17.74
N ALA A 24 31.89 -14.43 18.62
CA ALA A 24 30.88 -15.05 19.47
C ALA A 24 29.73 -15.67 18.64
N LYS A 25 29.31 -15.02 17.58
CA LYS A 25 28.32 -15.56 16.64
C LYS A 25 28.84 -16.78 15.89
N TRP A 26 30.10 -16.77 15.49
CA TRP A 26 30.74 -17.89 14.81
C TRP A 26 30.92 -19.09 15.75
N ASP A 27 31.39 -18.87 16.98
CA ASP A 27 31.58 -19.92 18.00
C ASP A 27 30.22 -20.59 18.34
N ALA A 28 29.16 -19.79 18.51
CA ALA A 28 27.80 -20.27 18.72
C ALA A 28 27.24 -21.03 17.51
N TRP A 29 27.57 -20.61 16.29
CA TRP A 29 27.17 -21.33 15.06
C TRP A 29 27.92 -22.66 14.95
N LYS A 30 29.22 -22.67 15.21
CA LYS A 30 30.05 -23.87 15.12
C LYS A 30 29.75 -24.89 16.23
N SER A 31 29.32 -24.44 17.41
CA SER A 31 28.96 -25.32 18.54
C SER A 31 27.73 -26.20 18.31
N LEU A 32 26.91 -25.87 17.31
CA LEU A 32 25.71 -26.64 16.96
C LEU A 32 26.05 -27.99 16.25
N GLY A 33 27.28 -28.15 15.78
CA GLY A 33 27.86 -29.43 15.33
C GLY A 33 27.00 -30.18 14.29
N SER A 34 26.47 -31.34 14.69
CA SER A 34 25.70 -32.25 13.85
C SER A 34 24.19 -32.15 13.95
N VAL A 35 23.65 -31.09 14.57
CA VAL A 35 22.21 -30.83 14.62
C VAL A 35 21.65 -30.67 13.20
N SER A 36 20.53 -31.30 12.90
CA SER A 36 19.89 -31.09 11.59
C SER A 36 19.39 -29.65 11.44
N GLN A 37 19.27 -29.18 10.21
CA GLN A 37 18.76 -27.84 9.94
C GLN A 37 17.34 -27.65 10.46
N GLU A 38 16.54 -28.72 10.42
CA GLU A 38 15.17 -28.74 10.94
C GLU A 38 15.13 -28.62 12.47
N GLU A 39 15.96 -29.38 13.17
CA GLU A 39 16.10 -29.26 14.63
C GLU A 39 16.63 -27.91 15.06
N ALA A 40 17.57 -27.32 14.29
CA ALA A 40 18.08 -25.97 14.56
C ALA A 40 17.01 -24.89 14.38
N ARG A 41 16.11 -25.07 13.41
CA ARG A 41 14.92 -24.19 13.22
C ARG A 41 13.96 -24.31 14.38
N GLN A 42 13.64 -25.53 14.81
CA GLN A 42 12.75 -25.75 15.94
C GLN A 42 13.32 -25.18 17.23
N GLN A 43 14.60 -25.42 17.55
CA GLN A 43 15.26 -24.86 18.72
C GLN A 43 15.30 -23.32 18.69
N TYR A 44 15.42 -22.71 17.52
CA TYR A 44 15.37 -21.27 17.39
C TYR A 44 13.97 -20.73 17.68
N VAL A 45 12.93 -21.37 17.16
CA VAL A 45 11.52 -21.03 17.45
C VAL A 45 11.21 -21.17 18.95
N ASP A 46 11.64 -22.28 19.55
CA ASP A 46 11.42 -22.55 20.99
C ASP A 46 12.13 -21.52 21.87
N LEU A 47 13.36 -21.13 21.51
CA LEU A 47 14.12 -20.08 22.21
C LEU A 47 13.42 -18.73 22.10
N ILE A 48 12.98 -18.34 20.93
CA ILE A 48 12.25 -17.06 20.73
C ILE A 48 10.94 -17.10 21.52
N SER A 49 10.20 -18.20 21.48
CA SER A 49 8.96 -18.38 22.25
C SER A 49 9.19 -18.29 23.76
N SER A 50 10.32 -18.80 24.25
CA SER A 50 10.68 -18.72 25.69
C SER A 50 11.12 -17.32 26.14
N LEU A 51 11.72 -16.53 25.24
CA LEU A 51 12.17 -15.16 25.51
C LEU A 51 11.04 -14.13 25.43
N VAL A 52 10.00 -14.40 24.66
CA VAL A 52 8.85 -13.50 24.43
C VAL A 52 7.73 -13.75 25.43
N GLY A 53 7.95 -14.49 26.54
CA GLY A 53 6.98 -14.74 27.62
C GLY A 53 5.53 -14.73 27.13
N THR A 54 4.88 -15.87 27.04
CA THR A 54 3.48 -16.25 26.82
C THR A 54 2.44 -15.25 26.28
N GLU A 55 2.84 -14.26 25.51
CA GLU A 55 2.01 -13.52 24.55
C GLU A 55 2.90 -13.15 23.37
N ALA A 56 3.17 -14.16 22.51
CA ALA A 56 3.60 -13.82 21.16
C ALA A 56 2.41 -13.07 20.52
N PRO A 57 2.62 -11.84 19.99
CA PRO A 57 1.69 -11.38 18.97
C PRO A 57 1.69 -12.50 17.94
N ALA A 58 0.51 -13.04 17.65
CA ALA A 58 0.37 -14.04 16.60
C ALA A 58 1.13 -13.49 15.39
N VAL A 59 2.24 -14.14 15.03
CA VAL A 59 2.79 -14.00 13.70
C VAL A 59 1.59 -14.33 12.83
N ALA A 60 1.05 -13.31 12.15
CA ALA A 60 -0.09 -13.48 11.30
C ALA A 60 0.26 -14.66 10.40
N ALA A 61 -0.46 -15.77 10.57
CA ALA A 61 -0.29 -16.93 9.73
C ALA A 61 -0.37 -16.41 8.31
N GLN A 62 0.63 -16.74 7.49
CA GLN A 62 0.54 -16.42 6.06
C GLN A 62 -0.78 -17.03 5.60
N PRO A 63 -1.68 -16.22 5.03
CA PRO A 63 -3.00 -16.71 4.67
C PRO A 63 -2.85 -17.84 3.68
N THR A 64 -3.30 -19.02 4.07
CA THR A 64 -3.42 -20.20 3.18
C THR A 64 -4.72 -20.11 2.39
N GLY A 65 -4.94 -18.98 1.74
CA GLY A 65 -6.06 -18.79 0.81
C GLY A 65 -5.55 -18.82 -0.61
N SER A 66 -6.21 -19.56 -1.49
CA SER A 66 -5.89 -19.68 -2.92
C SER A 66 -5.71 -18.31 -3.55
N THR A 67 -4.47 -17.89 -3.70
CA THR A 67 -4.12 -16.71 -4.46
C THR A 67 -4.02 -17.12 -5.94
N LYS A 68 -4.84 -16.50 -6.79
CA LYS A 68 -4.46 -16.36 -8.19
C LYS A 68 -3.06 -15.75 -8.16
N GLY A 69 -2.11 -16.29 -8.91
CA GLY A 69 -0.68 -15.94 -8.78
C GLY A 69 -0.37 -14.49 -9.22
N PHE A 70 -0.77 -13.51 -8.39
CA PHE A 70 -0.31 -12.12 -8.52
C PHE A 70 1.18 -12.02 -8.19
N GLN A 71 1.90 -11.20 -8.90
CA GLN A 71 3.34 -10.99 -8.70
C GLN A 71 3.63 -9.89 -7.69
N THR A 72 2.77 -8.86 -7.64
CA THR A 72 2.98 -7.65 -6.85
C THR A 72 2.01 -7.49 -5.68
N LEU A 73 1.06 -8.41 -5.55
CA LEU A 73 0.03 -8.41 -4.51
C LEU A 73 0.00 -9.75 -3.77
N LEU A 74 -0.38 -9.68 -2.49
CA LEU A 74 -0.87 -10.82 -1.72
C LEU A 74 -2.36 -10.63 -1.48
N VAL A 75 -3.18 -11.57 -1.97
CA VAL A 75 -4.63 -11.52 -1.81
C VAL A 75 -5.10 -12.74 -1.04
N SER A 76 -5.85 -12.52 0.03
CA SER A 76 -6.42 -13.60 0.85
C SER A 76 -7.85 -13.27 1.24
N THR A 77 -8.64 -14.31 1.49
CA THR A 77 -10.01 -14.17 2.02
C THR A 77 -10.14 -15.04 3.25
N GLU A 78 -10.28 -14.40 4.42
CA GLU A 78 -10.44 -15.04 5.72
C GLU A 78 -11.48 -14.26 6.53
N ASP A 79 -12.23 -14.94 7.39
CA ASP A 79 -13.22 -14.31 8.28
C ASP A 79 -14.21 -13.38 7.54
N ASN A 80 -14.60 -13.70 6.30
CA ASN A 80 -15.42 -12.87 5.42
C ASN A 80 -14.77 -11.54 5.01
N ILE A 81 -13.45 -11.43 5.11
CA ILE A 81 -12.66 -10.25 4.71
C ILE A 81 -11.75 -10.66 3.56
N THR A 82 -11.87 -9.97 2.43
CA THR A 82 -10.86 -10.07 1.35
C THR A 82 -9.82 -8.98 1.57
N THR A 83 -8.58 -9.38 1.78
CA THR A 83 -7.43 -8.48 1.98
C THR A 83 -6.56 -8.47 0.73
N ILE A 84 -6.38 -7.28 0.17
CA ILE A 84 -5.43 -7.01 -0.92
C ILE A 84 -4.25 -6.27 -0.32
N ARG A 85 -3.08 -6.93 -0.29
CA ARG A 85 -1.86 -6.37 0.29
C ARG A 85 -0.87 -6.04 -0.81
N LEU A 86 -0.47 -4.77 -0.90
CA LEU A 86 0.60 -4.35 -1.79
C LEU A 86 1.91 -5.02 -1.34
N ASN A 87 2.62 -5.69 -2.22
CA ASN A 87 3.76 -6.53 -1.86
C ASN A 87 5.01 -6.28 -2.70
N ARG A 88 5.48 -5.04 -2.67
CA ARG A 88 6.80 -4.61 -3.15
C ARG A 88 7.49 -3.76 -2.07
N PRO A 89 7.68 -4.29 -0.84
CA PRO A 89 8.17 -3.49 0.31
C PRO A 89 9.56 -2.91 0.07
N GLU A 90 10.43 -3.58 -0.69
CA GLU A 90 11.77 -3.12 -1.07
C GLU A 90 11.74 -1.88 -1.99
N LYS A 91 10.61 -1.62 -2.62
CA LYS A 91 10.31 -0.43 -3.44
C LYS A 91 9.23 0.46 -2.82
N LYS A 92 9.02 0.36 -1.49
CA LYS A 92 8.01 1.13 -0.76
C LYS A 92 6.62 1.01 -1.38
N ASN A 93 6.31 -0.15 -1.93
CA ASN A 93 5.07 -0.47 -2.64
C ASN A 93 4.73 0.49 -3.79
N ALA A 94 5.75 1.03 -4.49
CA ALA A 94 5.56 1.83 -5.69
C ALA A 94 4.79 1.03 -6.75
N ILE A 95 3.82 1.67 -7.39
CA ILE A 95 2.86 1.03 -8.30
C ILE A 95 3.44 0.99 -9.71
N THR A 96 3.85 -0.18 -10.15
CA THR A 96 4.22 -0.45 -11.55
C THR A 96 2.98 -0.64 -12.42
N VAL A 97 3.14 -0.60 -13.75
CA VAL A 97 2.07 -0.94 -14.70
C VAL A 97 1.46 -2.30 -14.39
N GLU A 98 2.30 -3.28 -14.04
CA GLU A 98 1.85 -4.61 -13.60
C GLU A 98 0.96 -4.54 -12.37
N MET A 99 1.39 -3.82 -11.31
CA MET A 99 0.61 -3.67 -10.08
C MET A 99 -0.71 -2.92 -10.33
N TYR A 100 -0.76 -1.92 -11.22
CA TYR A 100 -2.03 -1.28 -11.61
C TYR A 100 -3.02 -2.30 -12.18
N ASN A 101 -2.57 -3.13 -13.12
CA ASN A 101 -3.42 -4.15 -13.73
C ASN A 101 -3.84 -5.23 -12.72
N GLU A 102 -2.92 -5.68 -11.87
CA GLU A 102 -3.23 -6.64 -10.82
C GLU A 102 -4.22 -6.09 -9.79
N LEU A 103 -4.11 -4.80 -9.39
CA LEU A 103 -5.07 -4.15 -8.49
C LEU A 103 -6.47 -4.04 -9.11
N ILE A 104 -6.55 -3.70 -10.40
CA ILE A 104 -7.83 -3.68 -11.13
C ILE A 104 -8.47 -5.06 -11.08
N GLU A 105 -7.70 -6.11 -11.40
CA GLU A 105 -8.20 -7.49 -11.39
C GLU A 105 -8.56 -7.96 -9.98
N ALA A 106 -7.71 -7.71 -9.00
CA ALA A 106 -7.96 -8.10 -7.61
C ALA A 106 -9.22 -7.45 -7.03
N LEU A 107 -9.44 -6.16 -7.33
CA LEU A 107 -10.65 -5.45 -6.92
C LEU A 107 -11.90 -5.97 -7.65
N ASP A 108 -11.80 -6.27 -8.94
CA ASP A 108 -12.92 -6.87 -9.69
C ASP A 108 -13.32 -8.23 -9.11
N LEU A 109 -12.35 -9.07 -8.78
CA LEU A 109 -12.57 -10.36 -8.12
C LEU A 109 -13.15 -10.19 -6.71
N ALA A 110 -12.57 -9.31 -5.89
CA ALA A 110 -13.04 -9.03 -4.54
C ALA A 110 -14.47 -8.45 -4.53
N GLY A 111 -14.82 -7.64 -5.53
CA GLY A 111 -16.18 -7.12 -5.68
C GLY A 111 -17.25 -8.20 -5.91
N LYS A 112 -16.84 -9.35 -6.46
CA LYS A 112 -17.71 -10.48 -6.84
C LYS A 112 -17.68 -11.67 -5.88
N ASP A 113 -16.67 -11.73 -5.00
CA ASP A 113 -16.53 -12.83 -4.05
C ASP A 113 -17.56 -12.78 -2.91
N ASP A 114 -17.54 -13.79 -2.04
CA ASP A 114 -18.49 -13.91 -0.94
C ASP A 114 -18.09 -13.13 0.33
N SER A 115 -16.99 -12.40 0.31
CA SER A 115 -16.59 -11.58 1.45
C SER A 115 -17.57 -10.46 1.76
N VAL A 116 -17.62 -10.03 3.00
CA VAL A 116 -18.49 -8.93 3.48
C VAL A 116 -17.83 -7.59 3.24
N ILE A 117 -16.52 -7.50 3.50
CA ILE A 117 -15.71 -6.29 3.35
C ILE A 117 -14.42 -6.60 2.59
N THR A 118 -13.86 -5.59 1.96
CA THR A 118 -12.56 -5.66 1.30
C THR A 118 -11.61 -4.65 1.92
N VAL A 119 -10.37 -5.07 2.15
CA VAL A 119 -9.32 -4.27 2.80
C VAL A 119 -8.15 -4.11 1.84
N ILE A 120 -7.61 -2.90 1.74
CA ILE A 120 -6.31 -2.65 1.09
C ILE A 120 -5.32 -2.18 2.14
N THR A 121 -4.13 -2.78 2.15
CA THR A 121 -3.01 -2.44 3.04
C THR A 121 -1.68 -2.66 2.34
N GLY A 122 -0.56 -2.27 2.96
CA GLY A 122 0.78 -2.46 2.41
C GLY A 122 1.62 -3.45 3.22
N SER A 123 2.60 -4.08 2.58
CA SER A 123 3.66 -4.84 3.25
C SER A 123 4.80 -3.90 3.63
N GLY A 124 5.44 -4.15 4.78
CA GLY A 124 6.59 -3.37 5.25
C GLY A 124 6.22 -2.02 5.84
N ASP A 125 7.16 -1.07 5.80
CA ASP A 125 7.07 0.21 6.49
C ASP A 125 6.23 1.28 5.78
N TYR A 126 5.95 1.08 4.49
CA TYR A 126 5.14 1.98 3.68
C TYR A 126 3.79 1.36 3.35
N TYR A 127 2.74 2.19 3.34
CA TYR A 127 1.51 1.81 2.66
C TYR A 127 1.78 1.76 1.15
N CYS A 128 2.10 2.91 0.55
CA CYS A 128 2.42 2.98 -0.87
C CYS A 128 3.10 4.33 -1.22
N SER A 129 4.19 4.29 -1.95
CA SER A 129 4.90 5.48 -2.42
C SER A 129 4.34 6.07 -3.73
N GLY A 130 3.18 5.61 -4.19
CA GLY A 130 2.51 6.10 -5.38
C GLY A 130 3.01 5.48 -6.68
N ASN A 131 2.74 6.14 -7.80
CA ASN A 131 3.17 5.68 -9.12
C ASN A 131 4.69 5.49 -9.17
N ASP A 132 5.14 4.34 -9.65
CA ASP A 132 6.57 4.11 -9.90
C ASP A 132 7.01 4.99 -11.08
N LEU A 133 7.89 5.96 -10.82
CA LEU A 133 8.34 6.91 -11.84
C LEU A 133 9.11 6.22 -12.98
N ASN A 134 9.60 5.00 -12.78
CA ASN A 134 10.16 4.19 -13.86
C ASN A 134 9.11 3.82 -14.92
N ASN A 135 7.82 3.94 -14.64
CA ASN A 135 6.78 3.77 -15.66
C ASN A 135 6.91 4.79 -16.80
N PHE A 136 7.49 5.97 -16.54
CA PHE A 136 7.74 7.00 -17.55
C PHE A 136 9.02 6.79 -18.36
N THR A 137 9.89 5.86 -18.00
CA THR A 137 11.17 5.63 -18.66
C THR A 137 11.10 4.60 -19.79
N LYS A 138 10.05 3.78 -19.84
CA LYS A 138 9.83 2.75 -20.85
C LYS A 138 8.97 3.30 -21.99
N ILE A 139 9.60 4.02 -22.91
CA ILE A 139 8.90 4.61 -24.05
C ILE A 139 8.61 3.52 -25.09
N PRO A 140 7.32 3.27 -25.45
CA PRO A 140 6.94 2.26 -26.42
C PRO A 140 7.27 2.71 -27.85
N GLU A 141 7.19 1.78 -28.79
CA GLU A 141 7.12 2.11 -30.23
C GLU A 141 5.86 2.97 -30.48
N GLY A 142 6.04 4.19 -30.94
CA GLY A 142 5.01 5.23 -31.05
C GLY A 142 5.22 6.43 -30.11
N GLY A 143 6.30 6.41 -29.32
CA GLY A 143 6.82 7.56 -28.58
C GLY A 143 6.07 7.95 -27.31
N VAL A 144 6.39 9.14 -26.81
CA VAL A 144 5.85 9.66 -25.54
C VAL A 144 4.35 9.94 -25.59
N GLU A 145 3.81 10.29 -26.75
CA GLU A 145 2.37 10.53 -26.92
C GLU A 145 1.57 9.25 -26.68
N LYS A 146 2.05 8.13 -27.24
CA LYS A 146 1.42 6.82 -27.02
C LYS A 146 1.53 6.41 -25.56
N LEU A 147 2.70 6.58 -24.93
CA LEU A 147 2.89 6.31 -23.53
C LEU A 147 1.91 7.11 -22.64
N ALA A 148 1.78 8.40 -22.90
CA ALA A 148 0.88 9.28 -22.13
C ALA A 148 -0.59 8.85 -22.27
N LYS A 149 -1.04 8.52 -23.48
CA LYS A 149 -2.42 8.04 -23.73
C LYS A 149 -2.70 6.70 -23.08
N GLU A 150 -1.79 5.73 -23.20
CA GLU A 150 -1.94 4.39 -22.59
C GLU A 150 -1.91 4.48 -21.07
N SER A 151 -1.03 5.32 -20.51
CA SER A 151 -0.95 5.56 -19.06
C SER A 151 -2.21 6.27 -18.54
N GLY A 152 -2.75 7.21 -19.29
CA GLY A 152 -4.00 7.88 -18.97
C GLY A 152 -5.19 6.90 -18.94
N GLU A 153 -5.29 6.04 -19.95
CA GLU A 153 -6.35 5.03 -20.01
C GLU A 153 -6.22 3.99 -18.88
N LEU A 154 -5.00 3.58 -18.54
CA LEU A 154 -4.76 2.71 -17.39
C LEU A 154 -5.19 3.37 -16.08
N LEU A 155 -4.83 4.64 -15.87
CA LEU A 155 -5.24 5.41 -14.70
C LEU A 155 -6.76 5.56 -14.63
N ARG A 156 -7.42 5.86 -15.75
CA ARG A 156 -8.88 5.95 -15.86
C ARG A 156 -9.56 4.67 -15.38
N ARG A 157 -9.13 3.53 -15.88
CA ARG A 157 -9.65 2.21 -15.48
C ARG A 157 -9.35 1.89 -14.02
N TYR A 158 -8.18 2.26 -13.55
CA TYR A 158 -7.77 2.05 -12.17
C TYR A 158 -8.65 2.84 -11.18
N VAL A 159 -8.86 4.12 -11.42
CA VAL A 159 -9.75 4.94 -10.58
C VAL A 159 -11.21 4.47 -10.68
N LYS A 160 -11.65 4.10 -11.90
CA LYS A 160 -13.01 3.61 -12.14
C LYS A 160 -13.38 2.42 -11.24
N VAL A 161 -12.47 1.47 -11.04
CA VAL A 161 -12.75 0.28 -10.22
C VAL A 161 -13.03 0.64 -8.75
N TYR A 162 -12.44 1.71 -8.22
CA TYR A 162 -12.74 2.23 -6.88
C TYR A 162 -14.09 2.97 -6.82
N ILE A 163 -14.42 3.76 -7.85
CA ILE A 163 -15.71 4.44 -7.93
C ILE A 163 -16.85 3.42 -7.93
N ASP A 164 -16.69 2.33 -8.70
CA ASP A 164 -17.71 1.32 -8.93
C ASP A 164 -17.69 0.17 -7.91
N PHE A 165 -16.75 0.16 -6.96
CA PHE A 165 -16.58 -0.95 -6.03
C PHE A 165 -17.86 -1.18 -5.20
N PRO A 166 -18.46 -2.40 -5.25
CA PRO A 166 -19.84 -2.59 -4.81
C PRO A 166 -20.00 -2.88 -3.32
N LYS A 167 -18.91 -3.17 -2.60
CA LYS A 167 -18.90 -3.55 -1.19
C LYS A 167 -18.15 -2.51 -0.35
N PRO A 168 -18.24 -2.54 1.00
CA PRO A 168 -17.39 -1.72 1.84
C PRO A 168 -15.91 -1.94 1.53
N LEU A 169 -15.20 -0.85 1.26
CA LEU A 169 -13.77 -0.80 0.98
C LEU A 169 -13.07 -0.04 2.09
N ILE A 170 -12.15 -0.70 2.77
CA ILE A 170 -11.47 -0.17 3.95
C ILE A 170 -9.97 -0.08 3.67
N GLY A 171 -9.40 1.10 3.90
CA GLY A 171 -7.97 1.33 3.87
C GLY A 171 -7.36 1.08 5.24
N VAL A 172 -6.34 0.23 5.31
CA VAL A 172 -5.53 0.01 6.53
C VAL A 172 -4.13 0.52 6.23
N ILE A 173 -3.89 1.77 6.62
CA ILE A 173 -2.72 2.54 6.20
C ILE A 173 -1.59 2.34 7.21
N ASN A 174 -0.70 1.42 6.90
CA ASN A 174 0.37 0.94 7.77
C ASN A 174 1.64 1.82 7.79
N GLY A 175 1.66 2.90 7.04
CA GLY A 175 2.82 3.79 6.94
C GLY A 175 2.58 4.92 5.93
N PRO A 176 3.64 5.60 5.47
CA PRO A 176 3.50 6.69 4.52
C PRO A 176 2.76 6.31 3.23
N ALA A 177 1.91 7.21 2.77
CA ALA A 177 1.16 7.14 1.53
C ALA A 177 1.48 8.37 0.66
N VAL A 178 1.67 8.17 -0.65
CA VAL A 178 2.06 9.23 -1.58
C VAL A 178 1.25 9.13 -2.88
N GLY A 179 0.88 10.29 -3.43
CA GLY A 179 0.28 10.41 -4.76
C GLY A 179 -1.08 9.73 -4.88
N VAL A 180 -1.27 8.90 -5.89
CA VAL A 180 -2.54 8.20 -6.16
C VAL A 180 -3.01 7.33 -5.00
N SER A 181 -2.11 6.79 -4.20
CA SER A 181 -2.46 6.02 -3.00
C SER A 181 -3.11 6.86 -1.90
N VAL A 182 -2.91 8.17 -1.93
CA VAL A 182 -3.57 9.13 -1.04
C VAL A 182 -4.89 9.61 -1.65
N THR A 183 -4.90 10.01 -2.90
CA THR A 183 -6.09 10.57 -3.55
C THR A 183 -7.24 9.58 -3.57
N LEU A 184 -6.96 8.31 -3.82
CA LEU A 184 -7.96 7.24 -3.82
C LEU A 184 -8.62 7.01 -2.46
N LEU A 185 -8.01 7.45 -1.35
CA LEU A 185 -8.61 7.34 -0.02
C LEU A 185 -9.94 8.09 0.10
N GLY A 186 -10.16 9.13 -0.70
CA GLY A 186 -11.45 9.77 -0.83
C GLY A 186 -12.57 8.88 -1.39
N LEU A 187 -12.21 7.77 -2.04
CA LEU A 187 -13.14 6.77 -2.58
C LEU A 187 -13.33 5.56 -1.66
N PHE A 188 -12.55 5.45 -0.60
CA PHE A 188 -12.74 4.41 0.43
C PHE A 188 -13.91 4.78 1.34
N ASP A 189 -14.52 3.77 1.95
CA ASP A 189 -15.63 3.97 2.88
C ASP A 189 -15.13 4.25 4.30
N VAL A 190 -14.02 3.62 4.69
CA VAL A 190 -13.35 3.81 5.98
C VAL A 190 -11.84 3.78 5.76
N VAL A 191 -11.11 4.65 6.46
CA VAL A 191 -9.65 4.70 6.43
C VAL A 191 -9.12 4.69 7.85
N TYR A 192 -8.43 3.63 8.22
CA TYR A 192 -7.70 3.51 9.48
C TYR A 192 -6.21 3.68 9.23
N ALA A 193 -5.53 4.42 10.07
CA ALA A 193 -4.10 4.70 9.91
C ALA A 193 -3.33 4.48 11.21
N THR A 194 -2.10 4.01 11.10
CA THR A 194 -1.13 4.10 12.19
C THR A 194 -0.70 5.55 12.41
N GLU A 195 -0.36 5.91 13.62
CA GLU A 195 0.14 7.25 13.97
C GLU A 195 1.39 7.67 13.17
N LYS A 196 2.14 6.71 12.64
CA LYS A 196 3.31 6.94 11.80
C LYS A 196 2.98 7.24 10.33
N ALA A 197 1.74 7.05 9.91
CA ALA A 197 1.36 7.31 8.53
C ALA A 197 1.46 8.80 8.21
N THR A 198 1.83 9.08 6.98
CA THR A 198 1.82 10.43 6.40
C THR A 198 1.13 10.39 5.04
N PHE A 199 0.59 11.52 4.62
CA PHE A 199 -0.20 11.64 3.40
C PHE A 199 0.32 12.82 2.57
N HIS A 200 0.80 12.54 1.38
CA HIS A 200 1.48 13.51 0.54
C HIS A 200 1.09 13.36 -0.94
N THR A 201 0.73 14.44 -1.59
CA THR A 201 0.36 14.49 -3.01
C THR A 201 1.22 15.52 -3.75
N PRO A 202 2.51 15.19 -4.06
CA PRO A 202 3.47 16.15 -4.60
C PRO A 202 3.28 16.38 -6.11
N PHE A 203 2.05 16.61 -6.59
CA PHE A 203 1.73 16.75 -8.00
C PHE A 203 2.44 17.94 -8.65
N SER A 204 2.37 19.12 -8.04
CA SER A 204 2.97 20.32 -8.61
C SER A 204 4.50 20.27 -8.65
N GLN A 205 5.15 19.56 -7.72
CA GLN A 205 6.59 19.33 -7.77
C GLN A 205 7.04 18.54 -9.01
N LEU A 206 6.15 17.72 -9.55
CA LEU A 206 6.40 16.92 -10.75
C LEU A 206 5.73 17.52 -12.00
N GLY A 207 5.26 18.77 -11.93
CA GLY A 207 4.55 19.43 -13.02
C GLY A 207 3.23 18.77 -13.40
N GLN A 208 2.66 17.97 -12.50
CA GLN A 208 1.43 17.20 -12.69
C GLN A 208 0.22 17.90 -12.07
N SER A 209 -0.96 17.38 -12.32
CA SER A 209 -2.24 17.83 -11.78
C SER A 209 -2.90 16.72 -10.95
N PRO A 210 -3.89 17.02 -10.10
CA PRO A 210 -4.59 16.04 -9.28
C PRO A 210 -5.28 14.92 -10.10
N GLU A 211 -5.36 13.75 -9.48
CA GLU A 211 -5.98 12.53 -10.00
C GLU A 211 -6.84 11.86 -8.93
N GLY A 212 -7.47 10.73 -9.26
CA GLY A 212 -8.19 9.89 -8.28
C GLY A 212 -9.43 10.56 -7.71
N CYS A 213 -10.07 11.44 -8.46
CA CYS A 213 -11.20 12.28 -8.04
C CYS A 213 -10.88 13.26 -6.91
N SER A 214 -9.63 13.46 -6.55
CA SER A 214 -9.22 14.34 -5.45
C SER A 214 -9.53 15.80 -5.69
N SER A 215 -9.53 16.27 -6.93
CA SER A 215 -9.90 17.64 -7.28
C SER A 215 -11.35 17.98 -6.90
N TYR A 216 -12.21 16.97 -6.83
CA TYR A 216 -13.61 17.09 -6.40
C TYR A 216 -13.82 16.67 -4.95
N LEU A 217 -13.31 15.50 -4.55
CA LEU A 217 -13.58 14.93 -3.23
C LEU A 217 -12.82 15.63 -2.10
N PHE A 218 -11.57 16.02 -2.30
CA PHE A 218 -10.78 16.61 -1.22
C PHE A 218 -11.36 17.95 -0.73
N PRO A 219 -11.79 18.89 -1.61
CA PRO A 219 -12.50 20.09 -1.15
C PRO A 219 -13.79 19.78 -0.38
N LYS A 220 -14.50 18.71 -0.73
CA LYS A 220 -15.71 18.26 -0.01
C LYS A 220 -15.38 17.66 1.37
N ILE A 221 -14.30 16.89 1.46
CA ILE A 221 -13.90 16.21 2.70
C ILE A 221 -13.31 17.20 3.70
N MET A 222 -12.36 18.03 3.26
CA MET A 222 -11.52 18.83 4.16
C MET A 222 -11.70 20.36 4.02
N GLY A 223 -12.57 20.78 3.14
CA GLY A 223 -12.74 22.20 2.78
C GLY A 223 -11.72 22.67 1.75
N ALA A 224 -12.08 23.72 0.99
CA ALA A 224 -11.31 24.19 -0.15
C ALA A 224 -9.87 24.61 0.21
N ALA A 225 -9.68 25.32 1.33
CA ALA A 225 -8.38 25.84 1.72
C ALA A 225 -7.37 24.72 2.06
N LYS A 226 -7.79 23.73 2.87
CA LYS A 226 -6.95 22.58 3.23
C LYS A 226 -6.66 21.69 2.01
N ALA A 227 -7.64 21.46 1.16
CA ALA A 227 -7.46 20.71 -0.08
C ALA A 227 -6.48 21.43 -1.01
N SER A 228 -6.57 22.74 -1.16
CA SER A 228 -5.67 23.55 -1.98
C SER A 228 -4.24 23.52 -1.44
N GLU A 229 -4.05 23.65 -0.13
CA GLU A 229 -2.71 23.56 0.48
C GLU A 229 -2.07 22.22 0.19
N MET A 230 -2.84 21.13 0.24
CA MET A 230 -2.36 19.78 -0.05
C MET A 230 -2.13 19.55 -1.55
N LEU A 231 -3.12 19.82 -2.39
CA LEU A 231 -3.10 19.48 -3.81
C LEU A 231 -2.27 20.44 -4.67
N LEU A 232 -2.21 21.73 -4.31
CA LEU A 232 -1.45 22.74 -5.06
C LEU A 232 -0.05 22.95 -4.50
N PHE A 233 0.09 22.98 -3.17
CA PHE A 233 1.32 23.40 -2.50
C PHE A 233 2.07 22.23 -1.82
N ASN A 234 1.65 20.99 -2.10
CA ASN A 234 2.33 19.78 -1.67
C ASN A 234 2.43 19.60 -0.14
N LYS A 235 1.48 20.16 0.61
CA LYS A 235 1.46 19.98 2.06
C LYS A 235 1.34 18.51 2.41
N LYS A 236 2.32 18.01 3.15
CA LYS A 236 2.28 16.68 3.75
C LYS A 236 1.50 16.72 5.05
N LEU A 237 0.48 15.86 5.18
CA LEU A 237 -0.28 15.71 6.41
C LEU A 237 0.30 14.56 7.26
N THR A 238 0.35 14.76 8.57
CA THR A 238 0.51 13.69 9.54
C THR A 238 -0.78 12.87 9.63
N ALA A 239 -0.73 11.69 10.24
CA ALA A 239 -1.93 10.88 10.49
C ALA A 239 -2.97 11.65 11.30
N ALA A 240 -2.56 12.35 12.36
CA ALA A 240 -3.43 13.19 13.17
C ALA A 240 -4.09 14.29 12.35
N GLN A 241 -3.35 15.01 11.52
CA GLN A 241 -3.88 16.05 10.65
C GLN A 241 -4.86 15.49 9.61
N ALA A 242 -4.54 14.33 9.02
CA ALA A 242 -5.43 13.66 8.07
C ALA A 242 -6.75 13.21 8.71
N CYS A 243 -6.71 12.80 9.98
CA CYS A 243 -7.90 12.49 10.77
C CYS A 243 -8.70 13.75 11.10
N GLU A 244 -8.05 14.83 11.51
CA GLU A 244 -8.70 16.10 11.83
C GLU A 244 -9.48 16.67 10.63
N VAL A 245 -8.96 16.53 9.42
CA VAL A 245 -9.63 17.03 8.20
C VAL A 245 -10.61 16.01 7.59
N GLY A 246 -10.77 14.82 8.17
CA GLY A 246 -11.74 13.81 7.74
C GLY A 246 -11.29 12.90 6.61
N LEU A 247 -10.03 12.95 6.17
CA LEU A 247 -9.49 12.00 5.19
C LEU A 247 -9.26 10.62 5.81
N VAL A 248 -8.84 10.58 7.05
CA VAL A 248 -8.66 9.38 7.87
C VAL A 248 -9.79 9.32 8.88
N THR A 249 -10.38 8.14 9.05
CA THR A 249 -11.48 7.91 10.00
C THR A 249 -11.00 7.87 11.44
N GLU A 250 -9.88 7.16 11.68
CA GLU A 250 -9.28 7.03 13.02
C GLU A 250 -7.80 6.68 12.92
N VAL A 251 -7.02 7.17 13.89
CA VAL A 251 -5.59 6.91 14.04
C VAL A 251 -5.35 6.07 15.28
N PHE A 252 -4.46 5.09 15.15
CA PHE A 252 -4.11 4.15 16.21
C PHE A 252 -2.62 4.25 16.54
N PRO A 253 -2.24 4.00 17.82
CA PRO A 253 -0.84 3.81 18.17
C PRO A 253 -0.23 2.65 17.38
N GLU A 254 1.03 2.77 16.97
CA GLU A 254 1.69 1.72 16.20
C GLU A 254 1.68 0.36 16.93
N SER A 255 1.89 0.38 18.25
CA SER A 255 1.97 -0.83 19.07
C SER A 255 0.66 -1.63 19.09
N SER A 256 -0.49 -0.99 18.91
CA SER A 256 -1.81 -1.62 18.93
C SER A 256 -2.53 -1.62 17.58
N PHE A 257 -1.94 -0.97 16.57
CA PHE A 257 -2.59 -0.74 15.27
C PHE A 257 -3.16 -2.03 14.66
N GLN A 258 -2.35 -3.04 14.49
CA GLN A 258 -2.80 -4.29 13.86
C GLN A 258 -3.90 -4.98 14.69
N SER A 259 -3.71 -5.13 15.99
CA SER A 259 -4.67 -5.84 16.83
C SER A 259 -6.02 -5.12 16.95
N GLU A 260 -6.01 -3.80 17.14
CA GLU A 260 -7.24 -3.02 17.27
C GLU A 260 -8.01 -2.93 15.94
N VAL A 261 -7.31 -2.65 14.83
CA VAL A 261 -7.94 -2.56 13.51
C VAL A 261 -8.56 -3.89 13.12
N TRP A 262 -7.83 -5.00 13.21
CA TRP A 262 -8.35 -6.31 12.81
C TRP A 262 -9.47 -6.80 13.70
N THR A 263 -9.47 -6.46 15.00
CA THR A 263 -10.61 -6.74 15.90
C THR A 263 -11.87 -6.04 15.40
N ARG A 264 -11.79 -4.78 14.99
CA ARG A 264 -12.94 -4.04 14.40
C ARG A 264 -13.39 -4.62 13.08
N LEU A 265 -12.44 -4.90 12.17
CA LEU A 265 -12.77 -5.44 10.85
C LEU A 265 -13.49 -6.79 10.95
N LYS A 266 -13.05 -7.66 11.85
CA LYS A 266 -13.71 -8.94 12.12
C LYS A 266 -15.13 -8.76 12.69
N ALA A 267 -15.36 -7.73 13.50
CA ALA A 267 -16.70 -7.39 13.96
C ALA A 267 -17.58 -6.88 12.81
N TYR A 268 -17.07 -6.02 11.93
CA TYR A 268 -17.80 -5.54 10.75
C TYR A 268 -18.13 -6.66 9.76
N ALA A 269 -17.22 -7.60 9.57
CA ALA A 269 -17.40 -8.75 8.68
C ALA A 269 -18.48 -9.75 9.16
N LYS A 270 -18.98 -9.61 10.37
CA LYS A 270 -20.15 -10.35 10.88
C LYS A 270 -21.49 -9.70 10.57
N LEU A 271 -21.48 -8.47 10.07
CA LEU A 271 -22.68 -7.75 9.70
C LEU A 271 -23.31 -8.35 8.42
N PRO A 272 -24.63 -8.18 8.23
CA PRO A 272 -25.31 -8.70 7.04
C PRO A 272 -24.74 -8.13 5.73
N ARG A 273 -24.11 -8.98 4.93
CA ARG A 273 -23.40 -8.61 3.68
C ARG A 273 -24.24 -7.75 2.72
N ASN A 274 -25.47 -8.19 2.43
CA ASN A 274 -26.31 -7.47 1.48
C ASN A 274 -26.76 -6.10 2.00
N SER A 275 -27.01 -6.01 3.32
CA SER A 275 -27.33 -4.71 3.95
C SER A 275 -26.20 -3.71 3.78
N LEU A 276 -24.96 -4.12 4.03
CA LEU A 276 -23.80 -3.24 3.85
C LEU A 276 -23.60 -2.82 2.41
N ALA A 277 -23.67 -3.78 1.47
CA ALA A 277 -23.51 -3.51 0.04
C ALA A 277 -24.57 -2.55 -0.50
N LEU A 278 -25.83 -2.79 -0.16
CA LEU A 278 -26.96 -1.94 -0.61
C LEU A 278 -26.87 -0.53 0.04
N SER A 279 -26.49 -0.44 1.30
CA SER A 279 -26.28 0.84 1.96
C SER A 279 -25.16 1.65 1.29
N LYS A 280 -24.02 1.01 0.99
CA LYS A 280 -22.94 1.64 0.22
C LYS A 280 -23.42 2.13 -1.13
N GLN A 281 -24.19 1.32 -1.87
CA GLN A 281 -24.74 1.72 -3.17
C GLN A 281 -25.62 2.97 -3.05
N LEU A 282 -26.47 3.06 -2.03
CA LEU A 282 -27.29 4.25 -1.78
C LEU A 282 -26.42 5.50 -1.52
N ILE A 283 -25.34 5.37 -0.75
CA ILE A 283 -24.40 6.45 -0.48
C ILE A 283 -23.68 6.87 -1.76
N ARG A 284 -23.19 5.90 -2.53
CA ARG A 284 -22.33 6.13 -3.70
C ARG A 284 -23.11 6.61 -4.93
N VAL A 285 -24.35 6.17 -5.12
CA VAL A 285 -25.12 6.43 -6.36
C VAL A 285 -25.32 7.92 -6.60
N VAL A 286 -25.46 8.73 -5.54
CA VAL A 286 -25.67 10.18 -5.64
C VAL A 286 -24.52 10.89 -6.34
N GLU A 287 -23.29 10.40 -6.14
CA GLU A 287 -22.07 11.02 -6.65
C GLU A 287 -21.45 10.25 -7.84
N LYS A 288 -21.95 9.06 -8.13
CA LYS A 288 -21.27 8.12 -9.03
C LYS A 288 -21.05 8.69 -10.43
N GLU A 289 -22.07 9.27 -11.04
CA GLU A 289 -21.96 9.89 -12.37
C GLU A 289 -21.00 11.07 -12.36
N LYS A 290 -21.07 11.90 -11.32
CA LYS A 290 -20.14 13.02 -11.14
C LYS A 290 -18.70 12.56 -10.98
N LEU A 291 -18.46 11.49 -10.21
CA LEU A 291 -17.13 10.93 -10.00
C LEU A 291 -16.53 10.38 -11.30
N HIS A 292 -17.31 9.73 -12.14
CA HIS A 292 -16.83 9.30 -13.46
C HIS A 292 -16.46 10.49 -14.35
N ALA A 293 -17.29 11.53 -14.39
CA ALA A 293 -17.00 12.75 -15.16
C ALA A 293 -15.74 13.47 -14.65
N VAL A 294 -15.54 13.51 -13.33
CA VAL A 294 -14.34 14.10 -12.72
C VAL A 294 -13.10 13.27 -13.09
N ASN A 295 -13.17 11.95 -12.98
CA ASN A 295 -12.07 11.06 -13.36
C ASN A 295 -11.66 11.29 -14.83
N ASP A 296 -12.61 11.37 -15.74
CA ASP A 296 -12.36 11.66 -17.16
C ASP A 296 -11.63 12.98 -17.34
N ALA A 297 -12.13 14.07 -16.74
CA ALA A 297 -11.53 15.40 -16.84
C ALA A 297 -10.12 15.47 -16.23
N GLU A 298 -9.92 14.83 -15.09
CA GLU A 298 -8.61 14.75 -14.44
C GLU A 298 -7.59 14.01 -15.30
N VAL A 299 -7.97 12.86 -15.87
CA VAL A 299 -7.09 12.08 -16.76
C VAL A 299 -6.74 12.85 -18.02
N GLU A 300 -7.69 13.51 -18.68
CA GLU A 300 -7.42 14.35 -19.85
C GLU A 300 -6.40 15.44 -19.52
N ARG A 301 -6.59 16.15 -18.42
CA ARG A 301 -5.65 17.19 -17.97
C ARG A 301 -4.27 16.59 -17.65
N LEU A 302 -4.22 15.43 -17.01
CA LEU A 302 -2.96 14.81 -16.64
C LEU A 302 -2.17 14.31 -17.86
N VAL A 303 -2.84 13.80 -18.90
CA VAL A 303 -2.19 13.45 -20.19
C VAL A 303 -1.57 14.69 -20.83
N GLU A 304 -2.26 15.83 -20.84
CA GLU A 304 -1.69 17.11 -21.32
C GLU A 304 -0.44 17.50 -20.50
N ARG A 305 -0.48 17.33 -19.16
CA ARG A 305 0.66 17.63 -18.30
C ARG A 305 1.86 16.74 -18.60
N TRP A 306 1.66 15.43 -18.73
CA TRP A 306 2.74 14.48 -19.06
C TRP A 306 3.43 14.78 -20.38
N LEU A 307 2.73 15.41 -21.33
CA LEU A 307 3.28 15.82 -22.62
C LEU A 307 3.93 17.22 -22.59
N SER A 308 3.87 17.93 -21.46
CA SER A 308 4.43 19.27 -21.32
C SER A 308 5.93 19.23 -20.98
N ASP A 309 6.67 20.21 -21.50
CA ASP A 309 8.09 20.39 -21.18
C ASP A 309 8.32 20.59 -19.67
N GLU A 310 7.42 21.32 -19.01
CA GLU A 310 7.48 21.57 -17.57
C GLU A 310 7.44 20.26 -16.76
N CYS A 311 6.53 19.36 -17.08
CA CYS A 311 6.42 18.05 -16.42
C CYS A 311 7.65 17.19 -16.68
N MET A 312 8.11 17.12 -17.94
CA MET A 312 9.32 16.39 -18.30
C MET A 312 10.54 16.91 -17.55
N GLN A 313 10.74 18.21 -17.49
CA GLN A 313 11.87 18.82 -16.76
C GLN A 313 11.78 18.55 -15.27
N ALA A 314 10.59 18.62 -14.67
CA ALA A 314 10.38 18.34 -13.26
C ALA A 314 10.70 16.87 -12.90
N ILE A 315 10.26 15.90 -13.73
CA ILE A 315 10.57 14.48 -13.57
C ILE A 315 12.07 14.21 -13.72
N MET A 316 12.72 14.79 -14.73
CA MET A 316 14.17 14.67 -14.94
C MET A 316 14.96 15.22 -13.75
N SER A 317 14.57 16.39 -13.22
CA SER A 317 15.18 16.99 -12.05
C SER A 317 15.05 16.12 -10.81
N PHE A 318 13.92 15.47 -10.64
CA PHE A 318 13.69 14.51 -9.55
C PHE A 318 14.66 13.32 -9.63
N PHE A 319 14.84 12.71 -10.81
CA PHE A 319 15.79 11.61 -10.99
C PHE A 319 17.23 12.03 -10.77
N GLN A 320 17.62 13.23 -11.22
CA GLN A 320 18.98 13.77 -11.00
C GLN A 320 19.26 14.03 -9.51
N ALA A 321 18.30 14.55 -8.77
CA ALA A 321 18.44 14.75 -7.31
C ALA A 321 18.61 13.41 -6.58
N LYS A 322 17.90 12.37 -6.99
CA LYS A 322 17.98 11.02 -6.39
C LYS A 322 19.30 10.30 -6.68
N SER A 323 19.93 10.59 -7.82
CA SER A 323 21.23 9.98 -8.18
C SER A 323 22.43 10.60 -7.44
N LYS A 324 22.24 11.71 -6.73
CA LYS A 324 23.28 12.40 -5.94
C LYS A 324 23.26 12.02 -4.44
N LEU A 325 22.30 11.20 -4.02
CA LEU A 325 22.16 10.63 -2.67
C LEU A 325 22.61 9.17 -2.66
#